data_77fd004b1506b3b3e1fc263c54b5c8d4
#
_entry.id   77fd004b1506b3b3e1fc263c54b5c8d4
#
_cell.length_a   1.000
_cell.length_b   1.000
_cell.length_c   1.000
_cell.angle_alpha   90.00
_cell.angle_beta   90.00
_cell.angle_gamma   90.00
#
_symmetry.space_group_name_H-M   'P 1'
#
loop_
_entity.id
_entity.type
_entity.pdbx_description
1 polymer ?
#
loop_
_entity_poly.entity_id
_entity_poly.type
_entity_poly.pdbx_seq_one_letter_code
_entity_poly.pdbx_strand_id
1 'polypeptide(L)'
;LPAAYGLARHPGWLSRLLEEFISLPLAVPGLALALALLQLYGSMKGFRASWAFILVGHVLYTLPFMVRSILAVLAAMDLKTLEEGAASLGASPWQRFRDIVVPNAMPGILAGALTVVTLSIGEFNLTWMLHTPYLKTLPVGLADSYASMRLEIASAYTLVFFVMIVPLLMAMQWASARAQRITQ
;
A
#
# COMPACT_ATOMS: atom_id res chain seq x y z
N LEU A 1 -3.25 -9.31 2.62
CA LEU A 1 -4.18 -10.03 3.47
C LEU A 1 -3.56 -11.29 4.11
N PRO A 2 -2.91 -12.25 3.39
CA PRO A 2 -2.35 -13.46 4.02
C PRO A 2 -1.38 -13.18 5.16
N ALA A 3 -0.49 -12.20 5.01
CA ALA A 3 0.46 -11.80 6.05
C ALA A 3 -0.25 -11.29 7.31
N ALA A 4 -1.22 -10.37 7.16
CA ALA A 4 -1.99 -9.85 8.29
C ALA A 4 -2.81 -10.95 8.98
N TYR A 5 -3.38 -11.87 8.21
CA TYR A 5 -4.09 -13.03 8.75
C TYR A 5 -3.17 -13.96 9.55
N GLY A 6 -1.99 -14.27 9.02
CA GLY A 6 -1.00 -15.10 9.71
C GLY A 6 -0.56 -14.48 11.04
N LEU A 7 -0.32 -13.16 11.07
CA LEU A 7 0.03 -12.41 12.27
C LEU A 7 -1.10 -12.40 13.31
N ALA A 8 -2.34 -12.18 12.87
CA ALA A 8 -3.51 -12.18 13.75
C ALA A 8 -3.80 -13.56 14.35
N ARG A 9 -3.63 -14.63 13.55
CA ARG A 9 -3.94 -16.00 13.97
C ARG A 9 -2.92 -16.59 14.95
N HIS A 10 -1.67 -16.22 14.83
CA HIS A 10 -0.56 -16.76 15.63
C HIS A 10 0.10 -15.66 16.47
N PRO A 11 -0.61 -15.11 17.50
CA PRO A 11 -0.01 -14.10 18.33
C PRO A 11 1.15 -14.69 19.15
N GLY A 12 2.36 -14.17 18.94
CA GLY A 12 3.56 -14.64 19.62
C GLY A 12 4.72 -13.70 19.40
N TRP A 13 5.88 -14.02 19.98
CA TRP A 13 7.08 -13.19 19.85
C TRP A 13 7.54 -13.08 18.38
N LEU A 14 7.43 -14.18 17.63
CA LEU A 14 7.79 -14.21 16.20
C LEU A 14 6.87 -13.32 15.36
N SER A 15 5.56 -13.34 15.63
CA SER A 15 4.61 -12.46 14.94
C SER A 15 4.88 -10.99 15.23
N ARG A 16 5.19 -10.64 16.49
CA ARG A 16 5.62 -9.28 16.85
C ARG A 16 6.89 -8.87 16.12
N LEU A 17 7.89 -9.75 16.08
CA LEU A 17 9.14 -9.48 15.36
C LEU A 17 8.88 -9.28 13.86
N LEU A 18 8.04 -10.11 13.22
CA LEU A 18 7.68 -9.96 11.82
C LEU A 18 6.89 -8.67 11.56
N GLU A 19 6.01 -8.26 12.47
CA GLU A 19 5.29 -6.99 12.39
C GLU A 19 6.25 -5.79 12.44
N GLU A 20 7.24 -5.83 13.33
CA GLU A 20 8.29 -4.82 13.40
C GLU A 20 9.13 -4.78 12.11
N PHE A 21 9.51 -5.94 11.57
CA PHE A 21 10.21 -6.01 10.29
C PHE A 21 9.40 -5.43 9.12
N ILE A 22 8.11 -5.76 9.04
CA ILE A 22 7.22 -5.18 8.02
C ILE A 22 7.12 -3.67 8.20
N SER A 23 7.25 -3.18 9.42
CA SER A 23 7.14 -1.76 9.76
C SER A 23 8.44 -0.97 9.59
N LEU A 24 9.59 -1.62 9.40
CA LEU A 24 10.88 -0.94 9.21
C LEU A 24 10.86 0.18 8.14
N PRO A 25 10.20 0.01 6.99
CA PRO A 25 10.14 1.08 5.98
C PRO A 25 9.49 2.38 6.48
N LEU A 26 8.68 2.34 7.56
CA LEU A 26 8.10 3.54 8.16
C LEU A 26 9.14 4.38 8.91
N ALA A 27 10.16 3.75 9.47
CA ALA A 27 11.22 4.41 10.20
C ALA A 27 12.33 4.94 9.26
N VAL A 28 12.38 4.43 8.03
CA VAL A 28 13.41 4.77 7.04
C VAL A 28 12.89 5.90 6.14
N PRO A 29 13.61 7.03 6.02
CA PRO A 29 13.24 8.07 5.07
C PRO A 29 13.15 7.53 3.65
N GLY A 30 12.16 7.98 2.86
CA GLY A 30 11.96 7.52 1.48
C GLY A 30 13.20 7.63 0.59
N LEU A 31 14.01 8.69 0.77
CA LEU A 31 15.30 8.84 0.09
C LEU A 31 16.29 7.73 0.44
N ALA A 32 16.37 7.34 1.71
CA ALA A 32 17.28 6.27 2.15
C ALA A 32 16.83 4.91 1.60
N LEU A 33 15.53 4.65 1.59
CA LEU A 33 14.96 3.46 0.96
C LEU A 33 15.27 3.41 -0.54
N ALA A 34 15.14 4.53 -1.23
CA ALA A 34 15.49 4.64 -2.65
C ALA A 34 16.97 4.35 -2.90
N LEU A 35 17.87 4.90 -2.09
CA LEU A 35 19.32 4.65 -2.19
C LEU A 35 19.64 3.17 -1.98
N ALA A 36 19.02 2.52 -0.99
CA ALA A 36 19.19 1.10 -0.75
C ALA A 36 18.75 0.25 -1.97
N LEU A 37 17.58 0.59 -2.56
CA LEU A 37 17.10 -0.07 -3.77
C LEU A 37 18.04 0.12 -4.96
N LEU A 38 18.58 1.33 -5.14
CA LEU A 38 19.56 1.63 -6.19
C LEU A 38 20.85 0.84 -6.00
N GLN A 39 21.32 0.71 -4.75
CA GLN A 39 22.53 -0.04 -4.43
C GLN A 39 22.35 -1.54 -4.68
N LEU A 40 21.20 -2.10 -4.31
CA LEU A 40 20.91 -3.53 -4.47
C LEU A 40 20.61 -3.91 -5.94
N TYR A 41 19.87 -3.09 -6.66
CA TYR A 41 19.31 -3.43 -7.97
C TYR A 41 19.78 -2.54 -9.11
N GLY A 42 20.58 -1.50 -8.84
CA GLY A 42 21.02 -0.53 -9.84
C GLY A 42 21.86 -1.12 -10.99
N SER A 43 22.56 -2.24 -10.73
CA SER A 43 23.32 -2.99 -11.74
C SER A 43 22.41 -3.75 -12.72
N MET A 44 21.16 -4.04 -12.35
CA MET A 44 20.18 -4.76 -13.18
C MET A 44 19.53 -3.78 -14.16
N LYS A 45 20.26 -3.39 -15.23
CA LYS A 45 19.91 -2.29 -16.15
C LYS A 45 18.47 -2.35 -16.67
N GLY A 46 17.98 -3.53 -17.10
CA GLY A 46 16.62 -3.72 -17.59
C GLY A 46 15.55 -3.46 -16.53
N PHE A 47 15.75 -3.99 -15.34
CA PHE A 47 14.84 -3.79 -14.20
C PHE A 47 14.89 -2.33 -13.69
N ARG A 48 16.09 -1.77 -13.51
CA ARG A 48 16.32 -0.39 -13.08
C ARG A 48 15.63 0.65 -13.97
N ALA A 49 15.58 0.39 -15.28
CA ALA A 49 14.97 1.29 -16.26
C ALA A 49 13.45 1.05 -16.45
N SER A 50 12.86 0.09 -15.73
CA SER A 50 11.46 -0.29 -15.89
C SER A 50 10.55 0.40 -14.87
N TRP A 51 9.25 0.49 -15.20
CA TRP A 51 8.21 0.93 -14.27
C TRP A 51 8.10 0.02 -13.04
N ALA A 52 8.47 -1.27 -13.19
CA ALA A 52 8.44 -2.24 -12.11
C ALA A 52 9.40 -1.87 -10.96
N PHE A 53 10.52 -1.21 -11.26
CA PHE A 53 11.44 -0.75 -10.24
C PHE A 53 10.82 0.33 -9.34
N ILE A 54 10.14 1.30 -9.94
CA ILE A 54 9.39 2.34 -9.21
C ILE A 54 8.27 1.69 -8.40
N LEU A 55 7.52 0.75 -9.00
CA LEU A 55 6.44 0.03 -8.33
C LEU A 55 6.94 -0.73 -7.09
N VAL A 56 8.07 -1.43 -7.18
CA VAL A 56 8.67 -2.12 -6.02
C VAL A 56 8.98 -1.14 -4.89
N GLY A 57 9.54 0.03 -5.22
CA GLY A 57 9.78 1.08 -4.22
C GLY A 57 8.49 1.54 -3.53
N HIS A 58 7.43 1.81 -4.30
CA HIS A 58 6.13 2.22 -3.77
C HIS A 58 5.48 1.11 -2.92
N VAL A 59 5.55 -0.14 -3.37
CA VAL A 59 5.02 -1.29 -2.60
C VAL A 59 5.75 -1.44 -1.28
N LEU A 60 7.08 -1.39 -1.26
CA LEU A 60 7.86 -1.49 -0.03
C LEU A 60 7.54 -0.34 0.94
N TYR A 61 7.40 0.88 0.43
CA TYR A 61 7.06 2.06 1.23
C TYR A 61 5.65 1.99 1.82
N THR A 62 4.68 1.47 1.05
CA THR A 62 3.26 1.48 1.46
C THR A 62 2.79 0.17 2.11
N LEU A 63 3.54 -0.92 1.98
CA LEU A 63 3.20 -2.25 2.52
C LEU A 63 2.83 -2.24 4.01
N PRO A 64 3.58 -1.55 4.89
CA PRO A 64 3.26 -1.51 6.32
C PRO A 64 1.86 -0.95 6.59
N PHE A 65 1.44 0.08 5.88
CA PHE A 65 0.13 0.70 6.05
C PHE A 65 -0.99 -0.28 5.70
N MET A 66 -0.82 -1.01 4.60
CA MET A 66 -1.79 -2.03 4.18
C MET A 66 -1.90 -3.17 5.19
N VAL A 67 -0.76 -3.69 5.65
CA VAL A 67 -0.74 -4.81 6.62
C VAL A 67 -1.34 -4.37 7.95
N ARG A 68 -0.96 -3.21 8.48
CA ARG A 68 -1.48 -2.68 9.75
C ARG A 68 -2.96 -2.39 9.71
N SER A 69 -3.46 -1.85 8.61
CA SER A 69 -4.90 -1.57 8.44
C SER A 69 -5.74 -2.84 8.50
N ILE A 70 -5.30 -3.90 7.83
CA ILE A 70 -5.98 -5.20 7.86
C ILE A 70 -5.82 -5.87 9.22
N LEU A 71 -4.60 -5.84 9.79
CA LEU A 71 -4.32 -6.44 11.09
C LEU A 71 -5.15 -5.82 12.20
N ALA A 72 -5.33 -4.49 12.20
CA ALA A 72 -6.15 -3.79 13.18
C ALA A 72 -7.60 -4.27 13.19
N VAL A 73 -8.19 -4.53 12.02
CA VAL A 73 -9.55 -5.07 11.91
C VAL A 73 -9.60 -6.52 12.38
N LEU A 74 -8.67 -7.36 11.93
CA LEU A 74 -8.64 -8.78 12.31
C LEU A 74 -8.36 -8.98 13.80
N ALA A 75 -7.52 -8.13 14.42
CA ALA A 75 -7.21 -8.18 15.85
C ALA A 75 -8.37 -7.69 16.75
N ALA A 76 -9.27 -6.88 16.21
CA ALA A 76 -10.46 -6.41 16.95
C ALA A 76 -11.58 -7.46 17.00
N MET A 77 -11.44 -8.58 16.30
CA MET A 77 -12.43 -9.65 16.24
C MET A 77 -11.94 -10.88 16.99
N ASP A 78 -12.87 -11.68 17.50
CA ASP A 78 -12.57 -13.04 17.96
C ASP A 78 -12.53 -14.00 16.76
N LEU A 79 -11.49 -13.81 15.93
CA LEU A 79 -11.28 -14.59 14.72
C LEU A 79 -11.18 -16.10 15.00
N LYS A 80 -10.59 -16.46 16.14
CA LYS A 80 -10.40 -17.84 16.52
C LYS A 80 -11.74 -18.54 16.75
N THR A 81 -12.62 -17.96 17.52
CA THR A 81 -13.96 -18.53 17.79
C THR A 81 -14.79 -18.65 16.50
N LEU A 82 -14.72 -17.65 15.62
CA LEU A 82 -15.41 -17.71 14.32
C LEU A 82 -14.91 -18.85 13.45
N GLU A 83 -13.58 -19.06 13.38
CA GLU A 83 -12.99 -20.15 12.60
C GLU A 83 -13.26 -21.53 13.21
N GLU A 84 -13.23 -21.65 14.54
CA GLU A 84 -13.53 -22.91 15.25
C GLU A 84 -15.00 -23.27 15.10
N GLY A 85 -15.91 -22.31 15.20
CA GLY A 85 -17.33 -22.51 14.93
C GLY A 85 -17.60 -23.01 13.51
N ALA A 86 -16.96 -22.43 12.50
CA ALA A 86 -17.10 -22.89 11.12
C ALA A 86 -16.44 -24.27 10.91
N ALA A 87 -15.33 -24.54 11.58
CA ALA A 87 -14.68 -25.86 11.51
C ALA A 87 -15.58 -26.96 12.08
N SER A 88 -16.30 -26.70 13.17
CA SER A 88 -17.26 -27.65 13.76
C SER A 88 -18.45 -27.96 12.83
N LEU A 89 -18.75 -27.05 11.90
CA LEU A 89 -19.75 -27.23 10.84
C LEU A 89 -19.16 -27.89 9.57
N GLY A 90 -17.89 -28.31 9.61
CA GLY A 90 -17.22 -29.02 8.52
C GLY A 90 -16.57 -28.11 7.46
N ALA A 91 -16.46 -26.80 7.72
CA ALA A 91 -15.79 -25.89 6.79
C ALA A 91 -14.29 -26.17 6.67
N SER A 92 -13.81 -26.33 5.44
CA SER A 92 -12.38 -26.49 5.14
C SER A 92 -11.59 -25.21 5.46
N PRO A 93 -10.25 -25.29 5.63
CA PRO A 93 -9.42 -24.08 5.87
C PRO A 93 -9.58 -23.00 4.79
N TRP A 94 -9.74 -23.40 3.52
CA TRP A 94 -9.97 -22.47 2.43
C TRP A 94 -11.33 -21.79 2.49
N GLN A 95 -12.39 -22.52 2.84
CA GLN A 95 -13.72 -21.94 3.06
C GLN A 95 -13.71 -20.94 4.21
N ARG A 96 -13.08 -21.28 5.34
CA ARG A 96 -12.92 -20.35 6.46
C ARG A 96 -12.18 -19.07 6.06
N PHE A 97 -11.07 -19.20 5.33
CA PHE A 97 -10.34 -18.05 4.84
C PHE A 97 -11.19 -17.16 3.90
N ARG A 98 -11.82 -17.78 2.91
CA ARG A 98 -12.59 -17.07 1.89
C ARG A 98 -13.91 -16.48 2.43
N ASP A 99 -14.64 -17.24 3.24
CA ASP A 99 -16.03 -16.92 3.58
C ASP A 99 -16.17 -16.25 4.96
N ILE A 100 -15.09 -16.30 5.80
CA ILE A 100 -15.05 -15.65 7.10
C ILE A 100 -13.98 -14.54 7.10
N VAL A 101 -12.70 -14.91 6.86
CA VAL A 101 -11.59 -13.96 7.03
C VAL A 101 -11.67 -12.82 6.01
N VAL A 102 -11.85 -13.14 4.73
CA VAL A 102 -11.87 -12.13 3.67
C VAL A 102 -13.03 -11.11 3.83
N PRO A 103 -14.29 -11.53 4.03
CA PRO A 103 -15.39 -10.58 4.22
C PRO A 103 -15.20 -9.68 5.45
N ASN A 104 -14.78 -10.28 6.56
CA ASN A 104 -14.57 -9.51 7.80
C ASN A 104 -13.34 -8.60 7.75
N ALA A 105 -12.31 -8.93 6.95
CA ALA A 105 -11.17 -8.06 6.70
C ALA A 105 -11.46 -6.91 5.72
N MET A 106 -12.60 -6.94 5.01
CA MET A 106 -12.91 -5.98 3.94
C MET A 106 -12.81 -4.51 4.37
N PRO A 107 -13.32 -4.09 5.54
CA PRO A 107 -13.15 -2.71 6.02
C PRO A 107 -11.67 -2.32 6.13
N GLY A 108 -10.82 -3.22 6.65
CA GLY A 108 -9.37 -3.00 6.75
C GLY A 108 -8.68 -2.97 5.38
N ILE A 109 -9.12 -3.82 4.45
CA ILE A 109 -8.60 -3.82 3.07
C ILE A 109 -8.93 -2.51 2.38
N LEU A 110 -10.17 -2.02 2.49
CA LEU A 110 -10.59 -0.77 1.85
C LEU A 110 -9.90 0.45 2.47
N ALA A 111 -9.80 0.52 3.79
CA ALA A 111 -9.09 1.60 4.48
C ALA A 111 -7.60 1.58 4.14
N GLY A 112 -6.97 0.40 4.14
CA GLY A 112 -5.58 0.22 3.73
C GLY A 112 -5.34 0.59 2.28
N ALA A 113 -6.21 0.17 1.36
CA ALA A 113 -6.12 0.52 -0.05
C ALA A 113 -6.22 2.04 -0.28
N LEU A 114 -7.16 2.71 0.40
CA LEU A 114 -7.30 4.16 0.34
C LEU A 114 -6.01 4.86 0.79
N THR A 115 -5.46 4.43 1.92
CA THR A 115 -4.21 4.96 2.47
C THR A 115 -3.03 4.73 1.52
N VAL A 116 -2.87 3.50 1.02
CA VAL A 116 -1.78 3.12 0.09
C VAL A 116 -1.84 3.94 -1.19
N VAL A 117 -3.02 4.07 -1.80
CA VAL A 117 -3.19 4.86 -3.04
C VAL A 117 -2.86 6.33 -2.79
N THR A 118 -3.37 6.90 -1.69
CA THR A 118 -3.12 8.31 -1.34
C THR A 118 -1.63 8.57 -1.14
N LEU A 119 -0.94 7.71 -0.38
CA LEU A 119 0.49 7.83 -0.13
C LEU A 119 1.31 7.63 -1.41
N SER A 120 0.94 6.64 -2.23
CA SER A 120 1.66 6.32 -3.46
C SER A 120 1.55 7.42 -4.52
N ILE A 121 0.38 8.04 -4.67
CA ILE A 121 0.19 9.12 -5.65
C ILE A 121 0.94 10.38 -5.24
N GLY A 122 0.97 10.70 -3.93
CA GLY A 122 1.68 11.86 -3.39
C GLY A 122 3.17 11.64 -3.16
N GLU A 123 3.67 10.41 -3.36
CA GLU A 123 5.07 10.11 -3.08
C GLU A 123 5.99 10.76 -4.11
N PHE A 124 6.91 11.56 -3.61
CA PHE A 124 7.88 12.31 -4.41
C PHE A 124 9.33 11.86 -4.15
N ASN A 125 9.74 11.81 -2.89
CA ASN A 125 11.15 11.69 -2.50
C ASN A 125 11.79 10.37 -2.99
N LEU A 126 11.10 9.26 -2.78
CA LEU A 126 11.56 7.95 -3.24
C LEU A 126 11.59 7.90 -4.77
N THR A 127 10.50 8.37 -5.40
CA THR A 127 10.38 8.33 -6.87
C THR A 127 11.36 9.28 -7.54
N TRP A 128 11.68 10.43 -6.92
CA TRP A 128 12.71 11.35 -7.40
C TRP A 128 14.07 10.66 -7.58
N MET A 129 14.42 9.73 -6.73
CA MET A 129 15.66 8.96 -6.84
C MET A 129 15.54 7.77 -7.80
N LEU A 130 14.34 7.16 -7.89
CA LEU A 130 14.13 5.96 -8.70
C LEU A 130 13.75 6.25 -10.15
N HIS A 131 13.31 7.46 -10.48
CA HIS A 131 12.85 7.78 -11.83
C HIS A 131 13.95 7.70 -12.89
N THR A 132 13.53 7.66 -14.13
CA THR A 132 14.40 7.82 -15.32
C THR A 132 13.86 8.96 -16.19
N PRO A 133 14.64 9.50 -17.14
CA PRO A 133 14.14 10.55 -18.04
C PRO A 133 12.83 10.19 -18.76
N TYR A 134 12.60 8.91 -19.01
CA TYR A 134 11.43 8.40 -19.75
C TYR A 134 10.29 7.91 -18.85
N LEU A 135 10.54 7.69 -17.56
CA LEU A 135 9.58 7.15 -16.62
C LEU A 135 9.55 8.03 -15.37
N LYS A 136 8.53 8.87 -15.28
CA LYS A 136 8.31 9.81 -14.18
C LYS A 136 6.88 9.70 -13.68
N THR A 137 6.68 9.85 -12.38
CA THR A 137 5.35 10.09 -11.81
C THR A 137 4.97 11.57 -11.99
N LEU A 138 3.69 11.90 -11.83
CA LEU A 138 3.21 13.28 -11.95
C LEU A 138 3.93 14.24 -10.99
N PRO A 139 4.13 13.92 -9.69
CA PRO A 139 4.89 14.79 -8.77
C PRO A 139 6.33 15.03 -9.23
N VAL A 140 7.00 13.99 -9.74
CA VAL A 140 8.37 14.10 -10.25
C VAL A 140 8.42 14.94 -11.52
N GLY A 141 7.47 14.74 -12.45
CA GLY A 141 7.37 15.53 -13.68
C GLY A 141 7.10 17.01 -13.41
N LEU A 142 6.26 17.30 -12.40
CA LEU A 142 6.00 18.66 -11.93
C LEU A 142 7.28 19.32 -11.41
N ALA A 143 7.97 18.66 -10.48
CA ALA A 143 9.20 19.20 -9.88
C ALA A 143 10.32 19.39 -10.89
N ASP A 144 10.52 18.44 -11.81
CA ASP A 144 11.51 18.53 -12.89
C ASP A 144 11.21 19.70 -13.84
N SER A 145 9.94 19.91 -14.17
CA SER A 145 9.53 21.03 -15.03
C SER A 145 9.73 22.38 -14.33
N TYR A 146 9.42 22.45 -13.05
CA TYR A 146 9.67 23.64 -12.24
C TYR A 146 11.16 23.96 -12.11
N ALA A 147 11.98 22.95 -11.77
CA ALA A 147 13.43 23.08 -11.66
C ALA A 147 14.09 23.51 -13.00
N SER A 148 13.49 23.11 -14.12
CA SER A 148 13.92 23.49 -15.46
C SER A 148 13.34 24.83 -15.95
N MET A 149 12.72 25.62 -15.07
CA MET A 149 12.07 26.91 -15.37
C MET A 149 10.96 26.84 -16.43
N ARG A 150 10.40 25.66 -16.67
CA ARG A 150 9.29 25.43 -17.63
C ARG A 150 7.95 25.57 -16.89
N LEU A 151 7.63 26.78 -16.44
CA LEU A 151 6.50 27.06 -15.56
C LEU A 151 5.14 26.71 -16.18
N GLU A 152 4.98 26.88 -17.49
CA GLU A 152 3.76 26.52 -18.21
C GLU A 152 3.50 25.01 -18.16
N ILE A 153 4.56 24.21 -18.35
CA ILE A 153 4.49 22.76 -18.28
C ILE A 153 4.24 22.32 -16.82
N ALA A 154 4.90 22.95 -15.84
CA ALA A 154 4.68 22.68 -14.42
C ALA A 154 3.22 22.97 -14.02
N SER A 155 2.64 24.07 -14.52
CA SER A 155 1.23 24.40 -14.29
C SER A 155 0.29 23.35 -14.91
N ALA A 156 0.60 22.86 -16.11
CA ALA A 156 -0.18 21.78 -16.73
C ALA A 156 -0.11 20.48 -15.92
N TYR A 157 1.07 20.08 -15.43
CA TYR A 157 1.20 18.94 -14.51
C TYR A 157 0.35 19.09 -13.25
N THR A 158 0.33 20.31 -12.66
CA THR A 158 -0.48 20.60 -11.48
C THR A 158 -1.98 20.41 -11.76
N LEU A 159 -2.46 20.96 -12.87
CA LEU A 159 -3.87 20.82 -13.26
C LEU A 159 -4.25 19.36 -13.51
N VAL A 160 -3.43 18.63 -14.26
CA VAL A 160 -3.65 17.20 -14.53
C VAL A 160 -3.65 16.42 -13.22
N PHE A 161 -2.71 16.69 -12.32
CA PHE A 161 -2.65 16.04 -11.01
C PHE A 161 -3.96 16.25 -10.22
N PHE A 162 -4.46 17.47 -10.10
CA PHE A 162 -5.70 17.75 -9.37
C PHE A 162 -6.94 17.14 -10.04
N VAL A 163 -7.05 17.23 -11.35
CA VAL A 163 -8.18 16.65 -12.12
C VAL A 163 -8.20 15.14 -11.99
N MET A 164 -7.07 14.47 -11.85
CA MET A 164 -7.00 13.03 -11.66
C MET A 164 -7.22 12.61 -10.20
N ILE A 165 -6.52 13.29 -9.26
CA ILE A 165 -6.46 12.83 -7.87
C ILE A 165 -7.77 13.10 -7.12
N VAL A 166 -8.38 14.28 -7.31
CA VAL A 166 -9.59 14.65 -6.56
C VAL A 166 -10.76 13.71 -6.85
N PRO A 167 -11.14 13.45 -8.12
CA PRO A 167 -12.21 12.49 -8.41
C PRO A 167 -11.88 11.06 -7.95
N LEU A 168 -10.62 10.65 -8.09
CA LEU A 168 -10.18 9.33 -7.64
C LEU A 168 -10.38 9.15 -6.14
N LEU A 169 -9.88 10.09 -5.33
CA LEU A 169 -10.04 10.04 -3.87
C LEU A 169 -11.51 10.11 -3.45
N MET A 170 -12.31 10.95 -4.09
CA MET A 170 -13.75 11.02 -3.84
C MET A 170 -14.45 9.69 -4.16
N ALA A 171 -14.14 9.07 -5.30
CA ALA A 171 -14.70 7.78 -5.69
C ALA A 171 -14.29 6.67 -4.71
N MET A 172 -13.03 6.64 -4.28
CA MET A 172 -12.54 5.68 -3.32
C MET A 172 -13.19 5.84 -1.94
N GLN A 173 -13.34 7.07 -1.45
CA GLN A 173 -14.02 7.37 -0.18
C GLN A 173 -15.50 6.96 -0.24
N TRP A 174 -16.17 7.26 -1.34
CA TRP A 174 -17.56 6.85 -1.54
C TRP A 174 -17.73 5.33 -1.60
N ALA A 175 -16.83 4.61 -2.30
CA ALA A 175 -16.82 3.16 -2.33
C ALA A 175 -16.58 2.55 -0.95
N SER A 176 -15.63 3.11 -0.19
CA SER A 176 -15.34 2.67 1.19
C SER A 176 -16.54 2.90 2.13
N ALA A 177 -17.18 4.06 2.05
CA ALA A 177 -18.37 4.37 2.86
C ALA A 177 -19.55 3.45 2.54
N ARG A 178 -19.74 3.07 1.26
CA ARG A 178 -20.78 2.09 0.86
C ARG A 178 -20.50 0.70 1.43
N ALA A 179 -19.26 0.23 1.33
CA ALA A 179 -18.90 -1.09 1.82
C ALA A 179 -19.10 -1.22 3.34
N GLN A 180 -18.82 -0.16 4.11
CA GLN A 180 -19.06 -0.14 5.56
C GLN A 180 -20.54 -0.23 5.94
N ARG A 181 -21.44 0.32 5.12
CA ARG A 181 -22.90 0.24 5.36
C ARG A 181 -23.50 -1.12 5.08
N ILE A 182 -22.85 -1.95 4.26
CA ILE A 182 -23.33 -3.30 3.92
C ILE A 182 -22.93 -4.30 5.02
N THR A 183 -21.90 -3.98 5.82
CA THR A 183 -21.37 -4.84 6.89
C THR A 183 -21.96 -4.53 8.28
N GLN A 184 -22.81 -3.54 8.40
CA GLN A 184 -23.65 -3.22 9.58
C GLN A 184 -25.06 -3.79 9.43
#